data_22c6efa20be7963f063083db786b3c5f
#
_entry.id   22c6efa20be7963f063083db786b3c5f
#
_cell.length_a   1.000
_cell.length_b   1.000
_cell.length_c   1.000
_cell.angle_alpha   90.00
_cell.angle_beta   90.00
_cell.angle_gamma   90.00
#
_symmetry.space_group_name_H-M   'P 1'
#
loop_
_entity.id
_entity.type
_entity.pdbx_description
1 polymer ?
#
loop_
_entity_poly.entity_id
_entity_poly.type
_entity_poly.pdbx_seq_one_letter_code
_entity_poly.pdbx_strand_id
1 'polypeptide(L)'
;MSTFITEDVLEIGSYKVNVSNQNPRAKVDQERLKQGIQLVLRDYEVKRAVIGLAIVTDDTIQKMNKRFLDHDYATDVLSFPLSGNEYKTDVLEGEIAISFDTAQQRAGEFGWGTENELLLYAVHGTLHLVGLTDQTGEERTLMRRAEQKILSQMKITVPQTLSPVTDENSNTSTSNIDGVSHCQTDTLDQQ
;
A
#
# COMPACT_ATOMS: atom_id res chain seq x y z
N MET A 1 -24.43 12.22 -36.14
CA MET A 1 -24.23 12.85 -34.81
C MET A 1 -23.11 12.10 -34.15
N SER A 2 -21.93 12.71 -34.13
CA SER A 2 -20.69 12.10 -33.60
C SER A 2 -20.61 12.43 -32.12
N THR A 3 -20.74 11.41 -31.27
CA THR A 3 -20.57 11.55 -29.81
C THR A 3 -19.08 11.69 -29.55
N PHE A 4 -18.63 12.89 -29.27
CA PHE A 4 -17.29 13.14 -28.78
C PHE A 4 -17.19 12.51 -27.39
N ILE A 5 -16.40 11.44 -27.27
CA ILE A 5 -15.91 10.94 -25.99
C ILE A 5 -14.91 12.00 -25.51
N THR A 6 -15.30 12.81 -24.55
CA THR A 6 -14.39 13.69 -23.85
C THR A 6 -13.45 12.80 -23.06
N GLU A 7 -12.21 12.65 -23.50
CA GLU A 7 -11.13 12.16 -22.64
C GLU A 7 -11.07 13.11 -21.43
N ASP A 8 -11.36 12.60 -20.23
CA ASP A 8 -11.17 13.33 -18.98
C ASP A 8 -9.69 13.67 -18.83
N VAL A 9 -9.30 14.84 -19.30
CA VAL A 9 -7.94 15.36 -19.13
C VAL A 9 -7.76 15.66 -17.65
N LEU A 10 -7.06 14.79 -16.93
CA LEU A 10 -6.73 15.01 -15.52
C LEU A 10 -5.80 16.24 -15.40
N GLU A 11 -6.19 17.21 -14.58
CA GLU A 11 -5.36 18.36 -14.26
C GLU A 11 -4.16 17.96 -13.38
N ILE A 12 -3.09 18.76 -13.41
CA ILE A 12 -1.91 18.55 -12.55
C ILE A 12 -2.35 18.62 -11.07
N GLY A 13 -1.98 17.61 -10.27
CA GLY A 13 -2.43 17.45 -8.87
C GLY A 13 -3.80 16.77 -8.75
N SER A 14 -4.37 16.26 -9.86
CA SER A 14 -5.61 15.50 -9.87
C SER A 14 -5.34 14.02 -9.59
N TYR A 15 -5.91 13.52 -8.51
CA TYR A 15 -5.81 12.10 -8.12
C TYR A 15 -7.19 11.47 -8.11
N LYS A 16 -7.41 10.51 -9.02
CA LYS A 16 -8.61 9.69 -9.04
C LYS A 16 -8.34 8.41 -8.24
N VAL A 17 -8.93 8.32 -7.04
CA VAL A 17 -8.79 7.15 -6.18
C VAL A 17 -10.14 6.46 -6.05
N ASN A 18 -10.23 5.22 -6.55
CA ASN A 18 -11.41 4.39 -6.49
C ASN A 18 -11.23 3.33 -5.42
N VAL A 19 -12.09 3.30 -4.40
CA VAL A 19 -12.06 2.28 -3.35
C VAL A 19 -13.25 1.34 -3.52
N SER A 20 -12.97 0.03 -3.60
CA SER A 20 -13.95 -1.04 -3.71
C SER A 20 -13.86 -1.95 -2.49
N ASN A 21 -14.91 -2.00 -1.68
CA ASN A 21 -14.99 -2.96 -0.58
C ASN A 21 -15.70 -4.23 -1.06
N GLN A 22 -14.93 -5.30 -1.25
CA GLN A 22 -15.41 -6.61 -1.69
C GLN A 22 -15.59 -7.60 -0.52
N ASN A 23 -15.28 -7.16 0.73
CA ASN A 23 -15.51 -7.96 1.93
C ASN A 23 -16.81 -7.52 2.62
N PRO A 24 -17.90 -8.30 2.57
CA PRO A 24 -19.19 -7.90 3.14
C PRO A 24 -19.18 -7.75 4.67
N ARG A 25 -18.17 -8.29 5.35
CA ARG A 25 -18.01 -8.17 6.81
C ARG A 25 -17.27 -6.90 7.21
N ALA A 26 -16.57 -6.25 6.29
CA ALA A 26 -15.75 -5.09 6.56
C ALA A 26 -16.59 -3.81 6.58
N LYS A 27 -16.57 -3.11 7.70
CA LYS A 27 -17.01 -1.71 7.78
C LYS A 27 -15.75 -0.86 7.68
N VAL A 28 -15.59 -0.08 6.63
CA VAL A 28 -14.36 0.63 6.33
C VAL A 28 -14.67 2.07 5.94
N ASP A 29 -13.96 3.00 6.53
CA ASP A 29 -13.96 4.41 6.11
C ASP A 29 -13.13 4.56 4.82
N GLN A 30 -13.82 4.47 3.67
CA GLN A 30 -13.19 4.56 2.37
C GLN A 30 -12.57 5.94 2.11
N GLU A 31 -13.16 7.01 2.64
CA GLU A 31 -12.64 8.36 2.46
C GLU A 31 -11.31 8.54 3.20
N ARG A 32 -11.16 7.92 4.36
CA ARG A 32 -9.91 7.91 5.10
C ARG A 32 -8.80 7.18 4.34
N LEU A 33 -9.11 6.06 3.68
CA LEU A 33 -8.16 5.34 2.84
C LEU A 33 -7.74 6.18 1.62
N LYS A 34 -8.69 6.83 0.95
CA LYS A 34 -8.40 7.75 -0.16
C LYS A 34 -7.48 8.90 0.28
N GLN A 35 -7.73 9.48 1.45
CA GLN A 35 -6.89 10.55 1.99
C GLN A 35 -5.44 10.09 2.20
N GLY A 36 -5.23 8.87 2.74
CA GLY A 36 -3.90 8.31 2.93
C GLY A 36 -3.15 8.14 1.59
N ILE A 37 -3.82 7.57 0.58
CA ILE A 37 -3.27 7.41 -0.77
C ILE A 37 -2.92 8.78 -1.36
N GLN A 38 -3.82 9.76 -1.29
CA GLN A 38 -3.59 11.10 -1.84
C GLN A 38 -2.45 11.84 -1.13
N LEU A 39 -2.25 11.61 0.18
CA LEU A 39 -1.11 12.16 0.92
C LEU A 39 0.21 11.61 0.41
N VAL A 40 0.31 10.30 0.16
CA VAL A 40 1.49 9.69 -0.46
C VAL A 40 1.76 10.32 -1.82
N LEU A 41 0.76 10.34 -2.71
CA LEU A 41 0.92 10.87 -4.07
C LEU A 41 1.41 12.33 -4.06
N ARG A 42 0.91 13.13 -3.11
CA ARG A 42 1.33 14.54 -2.94
C ARG A 42 2.75 14.65 -2.39
N ASP A 43 3.10 13.84 -1.39
CA ASP A 43 4.42 13.86 -0.74
C ASP A 43 5.55 13.46 -1.72
N TYR A 44 5.21 12.60 -2.69
CA TYR A 44 6.10 12.15 -3.76
C TYR A 44 5.94 12.95 -5.08
N GLU A 45 5.29 14.10 -5.03
CA GLU A 45 5.15 15.06 -6.14
C GLU A 45 4.57 14.44 -7.43
N VAL A 46 3.73 13.39 -7.28
CA VAL A 46 3.02 12.78 -8.40
C VAL A 46 2.09 13.82 -9.02
N LYS A 47 2.20 14.04 -10.32
CA LYS A 47 1.42 15.07 -11.00
C LYS A 47 -0.03 14.66 -11.20
N ARG A 48 -0.25 13.42 -11.64
CA ARG A 48 -1.58 12.86 -11.90
C ARG A 48 -1.58 11.38 -11.55
N ALA A 49 -2.68 10.87 -11.00
CA ALA A 49 -2.78 9.44 -10.71
C ALA A 49 -4.20 8.90 -10.87
N VAL A 50 -4.28 7.62 -11.24
CA VAL A 50 -5.49 6.81 -11.20
C VAL A 50 -5.17 5.55 -10.40
N ILE A 51 -5.68 5.47 -9.18
CA ILE A 51 -5.41 4.36 -8.26
C ILE A 51 -6.70 3.63 -7.93
N GLY A 52 -6.71 2.31 -8.12
CA GLY A 52 -7.73 1.42 -7.59
C GLY A 52 -7.27 0.79 -6.29
N LEU A 53 -8.15 0.74 -5.28
CA LEU A 53 -7.93 0.02 -4.03
C LEU A 53 -9.07 -0.96 -3.80
N ALA A 54 -8.77 -2.25 -3.72
CA ALA A 54 -9.72 -3.29 -3.36
C ALA A 54 -9.46 -3.80 -1.94
N ILE A 55 -10.53 -3.80 -1.11
CA ILE A 55 -10.51 -4.43 0.21
C ILE A 55 -11.12 -5.81 0.05
N VAL A 56 -10.33 -6.85 0.28
CA VAL A 56 -10.67 -8.23 -0.02
C VAL A 56 -10.54 -9.14 1.21
N THR A 57 -10.89 -10.41 1.08
CA THR A 57 -10.65 -11.46 2.09
C THR A 57 -9.29 -12.11 1.86
N ASP A 58 -8.78 -12.84 2.88
CA ASP A 58 -7.56 -13.65 2.77
C ASP A 58 -7.65 -14.66 1.62
N ASP A 59 -8.80 -15.34 1.45
CA ASP A 59 -9.01 -16.27 0.34
C ASP A 59 -8.87 -15.60 -1.04
N THR A 60 -9.32 -14.36 -1.15
CA THR A 60 -9.27 -13.61 -2.41
C THR A 60 -7.84 -13.17 -2.70
N ILE A 61 -7.15 -12.57 -1.71
CA ILE A 61 -5.79 -12.08 -1.91
C ILE A 61 -4.81 -13.24 -2.13
N GLN A 62 -5.01 -14.40 -1.49
CA GLN A 62 -4.23 -15.61 -1.75
C GLN A 62 -4.35 -16.08 -3.20
N LYS A 63 -5.58 -16.08 -3.76
CA LYS A 63 -5.80 -16.43 -5.17
C LYS A 63 -5.11 -15.45 -6.11
N MET A 64 -5.12 -14.16 -5.77
CA MET A 64 -4.42 -13.12 -6.54
C MET A 64 -2.90 -13.34 -6.44
N ASN A 65 -2.36 -13.54 -5.24
CA ASN A 65 -0.95 -13.78 -4.98
C ASN A 65 -0.44 -15.01 -5.75
N LYS A 66 -1.21 -16.12 -5.70
CA LYS A 66 -0.91 -17.32 -6.47
C LYS A 66 -0.92 -17.06 -7.97
N ARG A 67 -1.92 -16.34 -8.47
CA ARG A 67 -2.10 -16.11 -9.90
C ARG A 67 -1.03 -15.22 -10.51
N PHE A 68 -0.63 -14.16 -9.79
CA PHE A 68 0.24 -13.11 -10.33
C PHE A 68 1.70 -13.25 -9.90
N LEU A 69 1.97 -13.85 -8.72
CA LEU A 69 3.31 -13.95 -8.16
C LEU A 69 3.73 -15.42 -7.86
N ASP A 70 2.87 -16.40 -8.19
CA ASP A 70 3.08 -17.85 -7.93
C ASP A 70 3.24 -18.19 -6.44
N HIS A 71 2.70 -17.37 -5.55
CA HIS A 71 2.76 -17.55 -4.10
C HIS A 71 1.41 -18.02 -3.55
N ASP A 72 1.32 -19.26 -3.04
CA ASP A 72 0.07 -19.86 -2.54
C ASP A 72 -0.17 -19.61 -1.05
N TYR A 73 -0.16 -18.33 -0.66
CA TYR A 73 -0.50 -17.88 0.70
C TYR A 73 -1.14 -16.49 0.66
N ALA A 74 -1.93 -16.18 1.70
CA ALA A 74 -2.50 -14.85 1.87
C ALA A 74 -1.40 -13.86 2.30
N THR A 75 -1.45 -12.63 1.76
CA THR A 75 -0.59 -11.52 2.15
C THR A 75 -1.46 -10.36 2.62
N ASP A 76 -0.86 -9.37 3.24
CA ASP A 76 -1.50 -8.13 3.69
C ASP A 76 -1.88 -7.21 2.54
N VAL A 77 -0.97 -7.03 1.57
CA VAL A 77 -1.15 -6.13 0.43
C VAL A 77 -0.49 -6.68 -0.83
N LEU A 78 -1.08 -6.39 -1.98
CA LEU A 78 -0.51 -6.56 -3.31
C LEU A 78 -0.63 -5.25 -4.06
N SER A 79 0.43 -4.83 -4.74
CA SER A 79 0.46 -3.60 -5.54
C SER A 79 0.89 -3.92 -6.98
N PHE A 80 0.12 -3.42 -7.93
CA PHE A 80 0.33 -3.66 -9.35
C PHE A 80 0.44 -2.32 -10.08
N PRO A 81 1.65 -1.89 -10.49
CA PRO A 81 1.79 -0.75 -11.38
C PRO A 81 1.21 -1.12 -12.75
N LEU A 82 0.32 -0.27 -13.28
CA LEU A 82 -0.33 -0.48 -14.59
C LEU A 82 0.29 0.38 -15.69
N SER A 83 0.95 1.48 -15.33
CA SER A 83 1.68 2.31 -16.29
C SER A 83 3.02 1.64 -16.61
N GLY A 84 3.12 1.04 -17.78
CA GLY A 84 4.38 0.52 -18.32
C GLY A 84 5.28 1.66 -18.83
N ASN A 85 6.60 1.42 -18.86
CA ASN A 85 7.61 2.37 -19.37
C ASN A 85 7.46 2.74 -20.85
N GLU A 86 6.57 2.10 -21.61
CA GLU A 86 6.43 2.27 -23.05
C GLU A 86 5.61 3.49 -23.47
N TYR A 87 4.73 3.98 -22.59
CA TYR A 87 4.00 5.21 -22.84
C TYR A 87 4.39 6.22 -21.77
N LYS A 88 5.08 7.29 -22.18
CA LYS A 88 5.38 8.47 -21.32
C LYS A 88 4.08 9.19 -20.92
N THR A 89 3.22 8.50 -20.20
CA THR A 89 2.07 9.15 -19.59
C THR A 89 2.53 9.80 -18.29
N ASP A 90 2.31 11.11 -18.14
CA ASP A 90 2.52 11.80 -16.86
C ASP A 90 1.51 11.35 -15.78
N VAL A 91 0.89 10.19 -15.94
CA VAL A 91 -0.15 9.65 -15.05
C VAL A 91 0.38 8.35 -14.42
N LEU A 92 0.42 8.31 -13.10
CA LEU A 92 0.67 7.08 -12.35
C LEU A 92 -0.64 6.27 -12.30
N GLU A 93 -0.62 5.07 -12.86
CA GLU A 93 -1.75 4.14 -12.80
C GLU A 93 -1.35 2.90 -12.00
N GLY A 94 -2.22 2.46 -11.09
CA GLY A 94 -1.95 1.27 -10.29
C GLY A 94 -3.17 0.72 -9.57
N GLU A 95 -3.11 -0.58 -9.27
CA GLU A 95 -4.10 -1.29 -8.47
C GLU A 95 -3.46 -1.81 -7.19
N ILE A 96 -4.19 -1.70 -6.09
CA ILE A 96 -3.79 -2.19 -4.77
C ILE A 96 -4.89 -3.10 -4.25
N ALA A 97 -4.53 -4.28 -3.75
CA ALA A 97 -5.43 -5.15 -3.01
C ALA A 97 -4.94 -5.29 -1.57
N ILE A 98 -5.82 -5.11 -0.58
CA ILE A 98 -5.49 -5.24 0.84
C ILE A 98 -6.39 -6.27 1.51
N SER A 99 -5.84 -7.12 2.39
CA SER A 99 -6.61 -8.08 3.14
C SER A 99 -7.21 -7.46 4.41
N PHE A 100 -8.54 -7.54 4.52
CA PHE A 100 -9.23 -7.17 5.76
C PHE A 100 -8.98 -8.18 6.89
N ASP A 101 -8.95 -9.46 6.57
CA ASP A 101 -8.80 -10.52 7.57
C ASP A 101 -7.41 -10.46 8.20
N THR A 102 -6.35 -10.31 7.38
CA THR A 102 -4.98 -10.08 7.86
C THR A 102 -4.87 -8.78 8.65
N ALA A 103 -5.49 -7.67 8.19
CA ALA A 103 -5.48 -6.41 8.92
C ALA A 103 -6.14 -6.53 10.30
N GLN A 104 -7.25 -7.27 10.40
CA GLN A 104 -7.93 -7.49 11.68
C GLN A 104 -7.06 -8.30 12.65
N GLN A 105 -6.39 -9.34 12.16
CA GLN A 105 -5.48 -10.15 12.96
C GLN A 105 -4.30 -9.31 13.47
N ARG A 106 -3.59 -8.62 12.58
CA ARG A 106 -2.40 -7.80 12.90
C ARG A 106 -2.72 -6.66 13.85
N ALA A 107 -3.83 -5.97 13.63
CA ALA A 107 -4.28 -4.91 14.51
C ALA A 107 -4.45 -5.42 15.97
N GLY A 108 -4.99 -6.63 16.14
CA GLY A 108 -5.10 -7.28 17.44
C GLY A 108 -3.74 -7.60 18.08
N GLU A 109 -2.76 -8.06 17.28
CA GLU A 109 -1.40 -8.36 17.75
C GLU A 109 -0.65 -7.10 18.23
N PHE A 110 -0.85 -5.97 17.56
CA PHE A 110 -0.17 -4.71 17.86
C PHE A 110 -0.97 -3.76 18.77
N GLY A 111 -2.18 -4.13 19.15
CA GLY A 111 -3.01 -3.36 20.08
C GLY A 111 -3.55 -2.06 19.51
N TRP A 112 -3.80 -2.00 18.19
CA TRP A 112 -4.43 -0.84 17.55
C TRP A 112 -5.64 -1.24 16.68
N GLY A 113 -6.30 -0.27 16.03
CA GLY A 113 -7.54 -0.54 15.31
C GLY A 113 -7.32 -1.10 13.90
N THR A 114 -8.19 -2.02 13.48
CA THR A 114 -8.19 -2.60 12.12
C THR A 114 -8.23 -1.53 11.02
N GLU A 115 -8.93 -0.40 11.26
CA GLU A 115 -8.95 0.71 10.30
C GLU A 115 -7.59 1.40 10.13
N ASN A 116 -6.77 1.42 11.19
CA ASN A 116 -5.40 1.96 11.13
C ASN A 116 -4.49 0.99 10.36
N GLU A 117 -4.65 -0.32 10.57
CA GLU A 117 -3.90 -1.34 9.84
C GLU A 117 -4.23 -1.31 8.34
N LEU A 118 -5.52 -1.24 7.98
CA LEU A 118 -5.95 -1.09 6.59
C LEU A 118 -5.38 0.19 5.94
N LEU A 119 -5.33 1.28 6.70
CA LEU A 119 -4.74 2.51 6.21
C LEU A 119 -3.23 2.37 6.01
N LEU A 120 -2.52 1.70 6.94
CA LEU A 120 -1.11 1.37 6.79
C LEU A 120 -0.87 0.58 5.51
N TYR A 121 -1.68 -0.47 5.22
CA TYR A 121 -1.55 -1.25 4.00
C TYR A 121 -1.82 -0.43 2.73
N ALA A 122 -2.82 0.45 2.75
CA ALA A 122 -3.10 1.33 1.62
C ALA A 122 -1.95 2.32 1.36
N VAL A 123 -1.36 2.89 2.42
CA VAL A 123 -0.18 3.77 2.35
C VAL A 123 1.02 2.99 1.83
N HIS A 124 1.33 1.82 2.41
CA HIS A 124 2.44 0.96 2.02
C HIS A 124 2.37 0.56 0.54
N GLY A 125 1.21 0.04 0.10
CA GLY A 125 1.00 -0.31 -1.30
C GLY A 125 1.15 0.88 -2.25
N THR A 126 0.75 2.09 -1.82
CA THR A 126 0.94 3.30 -2.63
C THR A 126 2.40 3.72 -2.67
N LEU A 127 3.15 3.55 -1.58
CA LEU A 127 4.60 3.82 -1.55
C LEU A 127 5.35 2.91 -2.53
N HIS A 128 4.94 1.65 -2.68
CA HIS A 128 5.46 0.78 -3.73
C HIS A 128 5.15 1.32 -5.14
N LEU A 129 3.93 1.78 -5.40
CA LEU A 129 3.56 2.34 -6.71
C LEU A 129 4.38 3.59 -7.07
N VAL A 130 4.82 4.38 -6.09
CA VAL A 130 5.70 5.54 -6.32
C VAL A 130 7.19 5.18 -6.31
N GLY A 131 7.52 3.87 -6.22
CA GLY A 131 8.86 3.35 -6.45
C GLY A 131 9.68 3.02 -5.20
N LEU A 132 9.12 3.04 -3.99
CA LEU A 132 9.82 2.53 -2.82
C LEU A 132 9.82 1.00 -2.84
N THR A 133 10.93 0.42 -2.38
CA THR A 133 11.09 -1.01 -2.17
C THR A 133 11.42 -1.31 -0.71
N ASP A 134 11.28 -2.57 -0.28
CA ASP A 134 11.51 -3.01 1.10
C ASP A 134 12.29 -4.34 1.18
N GLN A 135 12.99 -4.69 0.12
CA GLN A 135 13.73 -5.95 0.01
C GLN A 135 14.94 -6.00 0.95
N THR A 136 15.65 -4.88 1.10
CA THR A 136 16.82 -4.77 1.99
C THR A 136 16.47 -4.16 3.35
N GLY A 137 17.34 -4.27 4.34
CA GLY A 137 17.16 -3.65 5.65
C GLY A 137 17.07 -2.11 5.59
N GLU A 138 17.88 -1.50 4.72
CA GLU A 138 17.86 -0.05 4.50
C GLU A 138 16.54 0.40 3.85
N GLU A 139 16.11 -0.30 2.81
CA GLU A 139 14.84 -0.02 2.13
C GLU A 139 13.64 -0.16 3.09
N ARG A 140 13.61 -1.23 3.90
CA ARG A 140 12.57 -1.39 4.94
C ARG A 140 12.56 -0.22 5.93
N THR A 141 13.74 0.28 6.30
CA THR A 141 13.83 1.44 7.19
C THR A 141 13.28 2.70 6.53
N LEU A 142 13.58 2.93 5.25
CA LEU A 142 13.05 4.06 4.48
C LEU A 142 11.53 3.94 4.31
N MET A 143 11.04 2.76 3.98
CA MET A 143 9.61 2.47 3.86
C MET A 143 8.88 2.80 5.16
N ARG A 144 9.32 2.28 6.30
CA ARG A 144 8.71 2.56 7.61
C ARG A 144 8.72 4.03 7.99
N ARG A 145 9.80 4.76 7.67
CA ARG A 145 9.85 6.23 7.89
C ARG A 145 8.82 6.97 7.03
N ALA A 146 8.65 6.56 5.78
CA ALA A 146 7.65 7.12 4.88
C ALA A 146 6.23 6.84 5.39
N GLU A 147 5.92 5.61 5.79
CA GLU A 147 4.65 5.22 6.41
C GLU A 147 4.34 6.06 7.65
N GLN A 148 5.29 6.17 8.58
CA GLN A 148 5.13 6.98 9.80
C GLN A 148 4.88 8.44 9.49
N LYS A 149 5.57 9.00 8.50
CA LYS A 149 5.39 10.39 8.06
C LYS A 149 3.95 10.63 7.60
N ILE A 150 3.42 9.76 6.75
CA ILE A 150 2.05 9.88 6.24
C ILE A 150 1.02 9.68 7.34
N LEU A 151 1.16 8.63 8.16
CA LEU A 151 0.22 8.34 9.24
C LEU A 151 0.21 9.45 10.30
N SER A 152 1.36 10.07 10.61
CA SER A 152 1.44 11.21 11.52
C SER A 152 0.70 12.44 11.00
N GLN A 153 0.70 12.70 9.70
CA GLN A 153 -0.10 13.76 9.08
C GLN A 153 -1.61 13.52 9.28
N MET A 154 -2.01 12.25 9.37
CA MET A 154 -3.38 11.83 9.67
C MET A 154 -3.66 11.72 11.18
N LYS A 155 -2.74 12.19 12.02
CA LYS A 155 -2.82 12.16 13.51
C LYS A 155 -2.93 10.74 14.07
N ILE A 156 -2.27 9.78 13.42
CA ILE A 156 -2.20 8.38 13.85
C ILE A 156 -0.81 8.12 14.40
N THR A 157 -0.75 7.60 15.61
CA THR A 157 0.50 7.15 16.23
C THR A 157 0.68 5.67 15.92
N VAL A 158 1.77 5.35 15.22
CA VAL A 158 2.13 3.95 14.93
C VAL A 158 2.68 3.30 16.20
N PRO A 159 2.26 2.09 16.57
CA PRO A 159 2.82 1.35 17.69
C PRO A 159 4.34 1.22 17.58
N GLN A 160 5.05 1.30 18.70
CA GLN A 160 6.52 1.25 18.71
C GLN A 160 7.10 -0.06 18.13
N THR A 161 6.35 -1.15 18.22
CA THR A 161 6.69 -2.45 17.63
C THR A 161 6.78 -2.41 16.10
N LEU A 162 6.11 -1.45 15.46
CA LEU A 162 6.14 -1.19 14.03
C LEU A 162 7.08 -0.03 13.65
N SER A 163 7.66 0.65 14.66
CA SER A 163 8.56 1.78 14.43
C SER A 163 9.92 1.30 13.92
N PRO A 164 10.61 2.04 13.03
CA PRO A 164 11.97 1.71 12.65
C PRO A 164 12.86 1.72 13.90
N VAL A 165 13.71 0.71 14.01
CA VAL A 165 14.75 0.69 15.04
C VAL A 165 15.63 1.91 14.78
N THR A 166 15.59 2.90 15.67
CA THR A 166 16.60 3.95 15.70
C THR A 166 17.88 3.29 16.14
N ASP A 167 18.95 3.35 15.32
CA ASP A 167 20.29 2.86 15.65
C ASP A 167 20.92 3.72 16.76
N GLU A 168 20.29 3.75 17.94
CA GLU A 168 20.89 4.23 19.18
C GLU A 168 20.88 3.08 20.19
N ASN A 169 21.74 2.09 19.96
CA ASN A 169 22.50 1.28 20.93
C ASN A 169 23.02 0.00 20.28
N SER A 170 24.20 0.08 19.71
CA SER A 170 25.03 -1.10 19.52
C SER A 170 25.55 -1.57 20.87
N ASN A 171 24.70 -2.25 21.64
CA ASN A 171 25.15 -3.27 22.62
C ASN A 171 23.94 -4.02 23.20
N THR A 172 24.05 -5.32 23.10
CA THR A 172 23.36 -6.42 23.77
C THR A 172 22.29 -7.17 22.97
N SER A 173 22.74 -8.38 22.58
CA SER A 173 22.06 -9.69 22.65
C SER A 173 20.77 -9.91 21.85
N THR A 174 20.97 -10.60 20.74
CA THR A 174 20.10 -11.57 20.05
C THR A 174 18.90 -12.09 20.84
N SER A 175 17.70 -11.81 20.34
CA SER A 175 16.63 -12.81 20.32
C SER A 175 15.82 -12.60 19.05
N ASN A 176 15.78 -13.64 18.22
CA ASN A 176 15.05 -13.73 16.98
C ASN A 176 13.56 -13.49 17.20
N ILE A 177 13.01 -12.52 16.50
CA ILE A 177 11.59 -12.48 16.20
C ILE A 177 11.48 -12.33 14.68
N ASP A 178 11.57 -13.46 13.98
CA ASP A 178 11.19 -13.59 12.57
C ASP A 178 9.67 -13.56 12.48
N GLY A 179 9.11 -12.48 12.00
CA GLY A 179 7.67 -12.31 11.91
C GLY A 179 7.24 -11.08 11.12
N VAL A 180 8.05 -10.65 10.16
CA VAL A 180 7.64 -9.55 9.25
C VAL A 180 7.23 -10.19 7.93
N SER A 181 5.93 -10.07 7.61
CA SER A 181 5.39 -10.45 6.31
C SER A 181 6.15 -9.71 5.21
N HIS A 182 6.75 -10.47 4.31
CA HIS A 182 7.36 -9.92 3.11
C HIS A 182 6.25 -9.49 2.16
N CYS A 183 6.05 -8.21 1.99
CA CYS A 183 5.40 -7.69 0.80
C CYS A 183 6.41 -7.80 -0.34
N GLN A 184 6.15 -8.70 -1.28
CA GLN A 184 6.98 -8.85 -2.47
C GLN A 184 6.35 -8.05 -3.61
N THR A 185 7.05 -7.00 -4.02
CA THR A 185 6.79 -6.35 -5.30
C THR A 185 7.71 -6.99 -6.33
N ASP A 186 7.20 -7.96 -7.08
CA ASP A 186 7.88 -8.41 -8.29
C ASP A 186 7.50 -7.48 -9.44
N THR A 187 8.46 -6.72 -9.87
CA THR A 187 8.39 -6.04 -11.17
C THR A 187 8.42 -7.13 -12.23
N LEU A 188 7.32 -7.30 -12.96
CA LEU A 188 7.30 -8.16 -14.15
C LEU A 188 8.22 -7.53 -15.20
N ASP A 189 9.49 -7.96 -15.21
CA ASP A 189 10.36 -7.79 -16.37
C ASP A 189 9.81 -8.69 -17.49
N GLN A 190 9.18 -8.07 -18.46
CA GLN A 190 8.81 -8.73 -19.71
C GLN A 190 10.06 -8.85 -20.57
N GLN A 191 10.45 -10.10 -20.83
CA GLN A 191 11.23 -10.46 -22.01
C GLN A 191 10.31 -10.57 -23.23
#